data_8649152fbf25cecab5b9adb857bc2a26
#
_entry.id   8649152fbf25cecab5b9adb857bc2a26
#
_cell.length_a   1.000
_cell.length_b   1.000
_cell.length_c   1.000
_cell.angle_alpha   90.00
_cell.angle_beta   90.00
_cell.angle_gamma   90.00
#
_symmetry.space_group_name_H-M   'P 1'
#
loop_
_entity.id
_entity.type
_entity.pdbx_description
1 polymer ?
#
loop_
_entity_poly.entity_id
_entity_poly.type
_entity_poly.pdbx_seq_one_letter_code
_entity_poly.pdbx_strand_id
1 'polypeptide(L)'
;MKRQTQVLGVRNWYGDAFVSLQEEPLKVIDGFFSQYGAFVLSGCEVKANGSRYDIAPGLVVLEGPGANNATVKVVVPFAGITATALPVYLTLGYETETDVYNDGNVKPIAHIYKAVATTVKPAGSYVQITQAGGVRFIDAIQDATHRFITDNERINWDGKASLTDVEGVFKYDYIVDSNSKLAALHNNDRAINVLIKAGTWTATSQIGIHSNCRTITAEPGSKIVVNLSTGTGTSDVPLAALYALNTTNEAKLSNVTAEITAPTSVKYVVAFKGFTNLTGCTAISDQSFSGAGMNANGGFFGCSNLTNCCGICNVVLISGSTGNKVSRAFWNCNALFQCSASVTGKSATAAESDTAVPSGFYSCKFCTNCHVTVEGTDNNAGAIGFSNCSYLNNCNAQAKGNGKGVRAAFQNCKYLTNCQGETAGYSASYNKGAFIYCENLTQCNGISTSNEAPGFLSCEYVSYCTANMAGFTNSYAGSSGSNAAANTQAGGWNKVL
;
A
#
# COMPACT_ATOMS: atom_id res chain seq x y z
N MET A 1 30.87 -1.79 24.14
CA MET A 1 31.41 -1.53 22.80
C MET A 1 32.36 -0.34 22.83
N LYS A 2 33.66 -0.61 22.68
CA LYS A 2 34.70 0.45 22.65
C LYS A 2 34.74 1.09 21.27
N ARG A 3 34.43 2.37 21.15
CA ARG A 3 34.65 3.14 19.91
C ARG A 3 35.99 3.85 20.02
N GLN A 4 36.90 3.57 19.09
CA GLN A 4 38.16 4.29 19.01
C GLN A 4 37.96 5.60 18.26
N THR A 5 38.37 6.70 18.86
CA THR A 5 38.43 8.02 18.19
C THR A 5 39.81 8.18 17.56
N GLN A 6 39.87 8.52 16.27
CA GLN A 6 41.10 8.94 15.60
C GLN A 6 41.31 10.42 15.84
N VAL A 7 42.47 10.76 16.44
CA VAL A 7 42.96 12.14 16.52
C VAL A 7 44.18 12.23 15.63
N LEU A 8 44.40 13.38 15.00
CA LEU A 8 45.58 13.62 14.16
C LEU A 8 46.88 13.36 14.96
N GLY A 9 47.70 12.41 14.51
CA GLY A 9 48.96 12.03 15.12
C GLY A 9 49.32 10.57 14.88
N VAL A 10 50.57 10.22 15.05
CA VAL A 10 51.04 8.82 14.94
C VAL A 10 50.67 8.08 16.24
N ARG A 11 49.90 7.00 16.15
CA ARG A 11 49.57 6.14 17.28
C ARG A 11 50.38 4.85 17.18
N ASN A 12 51.11 4.51 18.24
CA ASN A 12 51.71 3.20 18.37
C ASN A 12 50.61 2.17 18.76
N TRP A 13 50.47 1.16 17.95
CA TRP A 13 49.59 0.04 18.21
C TRP A 13 50.35 -1.03 19.01
N TYR A 14 49.85 -1.37 20.20
CA TYR A 14 50.38 -2.46 21.02
C TYR A 14 49.55 -3.72 20.77
N GLY A 15 50.13 -4.88 21.08
CA GLY A 15 49.43 -6.20 20.93
C GLY A 15 48.05 -6.20 21.51
N ASP A 16 47.86 -5.63 22.73
CA ASP A 16 46.58 -5.53 23.39
C ASP A 16 45.51 -4.72 22.58
N ALA A 17 45.94 -3.77 21.77
CA ALA A 17 45.01 -3.03 20.91
C ALA A 17 44.48 -3.90 19.77
N PHE A 18 45.31 -4.77 19.21
CA PHE A 18 44.89 -5.74 18.19
C PHE A 18 44.01 -6.84 18.78
N VAL A 19 44.32 -7.36 19.95
CA VAL A 19 43.48 -8.31 20.68
C VAL A 19 42.10 -7.68 20.94
N SER A 20 42.05 -6.45 21.43
CA SER A 20 40.78 -5.74 21.66
C SER A 20 39.95 -5.56 20.39
N LEU A 21 40.57 -5.30 19.22
CA LEU A 21 39.89 -5.19 17.94
C LEU A 21 39.24 -6.51 17.49
N GLN A 22 39.87 -7.65 17.82
CA GLN A 22 39.32 -8.97 17.52
C GLN A 22 38.21 -9.37 18.50
N GLU A 23 38.39 -9.06 19.79
CA GLU A 23 37.43 -9.46 20.84
C GLU A 23 36.11 -8.66 20.81
N GLU A 24 36.12 -7.37 20.46
CA GLU A 24 34.91 -6.54 20.53
C GLU A 24 33.78 -7.02 19.61
N PRO A 25 34.01 -7.42 18.33
CA PRO A 25 32.98 -8.03 17.51
C PRO A 25 32.47 -9.36 18.07
N LEU A 26 33.38 -10.20 18.62
CA LEU A 26 33.03 -11.49 19.19
C LEU A 26 32.14 -11.31 20.43
N LYS A 27 32.43 -10.38 21.33
CA LYS A 27 31.60 -10.05 22.49
C LYS A 27 30.16 -9.69 22.13
N VAL A 28 29.94 -9.01 20.97
CA VAL A 28 28.59 -8.68 20.50
C VAL A 28 27.84 -9.96 20.09
N ILE A 29 28.51 -10.86 19.35
CA ILE A 29 27.94 -12.14 18.90
C ILE A 29 27.65 -13.03 20.10
N ASP A 30 28.59 -13.16 21.01
CA ASP A 30 28.47 -13.95 22.25
C ASP A 30 27.31 -13.43 23.11
N GLY A 31 27.21 -12.11 23.27
CA GLY A 31 26.13 -11.48 23.99
C GLY A 31 24.76 -11.71 23.36
N PHE A 32 24.69 -11.70 22.02
CA PHE A 32 23.44 -11.94 21.30
C PHE A 32 22.90 -13.36 21.55
N PHE A 33 23.78 -14.37 21.58
CA PHE A 33 23.38 -15.77 21.76
C PHE A 33 23.40 -16.24 23.23
N SER A 34 23.84 -15.43 24.19
CA SER A 34 24.08 -15.80 25.59
C SER A 34 22.90 -16.47 26.28
N GLN A 35 21.67 -16.06 25.93
CA GLN A 35 20.43 -16.53 26.56
C GLN A 35 19.85 -17.80 25.92
N TYR A 36 20.46 -18.30 24.82
CA TYR A 36 19.92 -19.46 24.07
C TYR A 36 20.71 -20.71 24.35
N GLY A 37 20.10 -21.90 24.15
CA GLY A 37 20.78 -23.19 24.14
C GLY A 37 21.76 -23.34 22.98
N ALA A 38 22.30 -24.54 22.79
CA ALA A 38 23.07 -24.87 21.60
C ALA A 38 22.14 -25.17 20.42
N PHE A 39 22.43 -24.64 19.22
CA PHE A 39 21.56 -24.78 18.05
C PHE A 39 22.33 -24.65 16.72
N VAL A 40 21.69 -25.06 15.62
CA VAL A 40 22.16 -24.83 14.24
C VAL A 40 21.78 -23.43 13.80
N LEU A 41 22.77 -22.58 13.48
CA LEU A 41 22.56 -21.24 12.96
C LEU A 41 22.24 -21.26 11.45
N SER A 42 23.00 -22.06 10.68
CA SER A 42 22.79 -22.24 9.24
C SER A 42 23.40 -23.55 8.74
N GLY A 43 22.93 -24.04 7.60
CA GLY A 43 23.43 -25.32 7.04
C GLY A 43 23.05 -26.53 7.89
N CYS A 44 23.92 -27.54 7.91
CA CYS A 44 23.72 -28.80 8.60
C CYS A 44 22.48 -29.59 8.15
N GLU A 45 22.09 -29.47 6.89
CA GLU A 45 20.96 -30.22 6.29
C GLU A 45 21.33 -31.71 6.25
N VAL A 46 20.36 -32.54 6.62
CA VAL A 46 20.48 -33.99 6.63
C VAL A 46 19.93 -34.58 5.35
N LYS A 47 20.73 -35.38 4.63
CA LYS A 47 20.31 -36.06 3.41
C LYS A 47 20.57 -37.56 3.54
N ALA A 48 19.61 -38.38 3.14
CA ALA A 48 19.78 -39.82 3.11
C ALA A 48 20.86 -40.24 2.09
N ASN A 49 21.73 -41.15 2.50
CA ASN A 49 22.80 -41.72 1.70
C ASN A 49 22.81 -43.26 1.93
N GLY A 50 21.98 -43.97 1.18
CA GLY A 50 21.73 -45.41 1.37
C GLY A 50 21.12 -45.68 2.75
N SER A 51 21.79 -46.53 3.52
CA SER A 51 21.42 -46.84 4.94
C SER A 51 22.00 -45.87 5.96
N ARG A 52 22.70 -44.84 5.51
CA ARG A 52 23.34 -43.80 6.31
C ARG A 52 22.88 -42.39 5.88
N TYR A 53 23.50 -41.38 6.46
CA TYR A 53 23.13 -39.99 6.21
C TYR A 53 24.38 -39.13 5.99
N ASP A 54 24.23 -38.13 5.10
CA ASP A 54 25.17 -37.06 4.93
C ASP A 54 24.62 -35.83 5.66
N ILE A 55 25.49 -35.12 6.36
CA ILE A 55 25.16 -33.84 6.99
C ILE A 55 25.99 -32.75 6.30
N ALA A 56 25.34 -31.77 5.73
CA ALA A 56 25.98 -30.70 5.00
C ALA A 56 26.83 -29.81 5.94
N PRO A 57 27.83 -29.09 5.42
CA PRO A 57 28.51 -28.02 6.16
C PRO A 57 27.54 -26.98 6.69
N GLY A 58 27.93 -26.31 7.80
CA GLY A 58 27.09 -25.29 8.39
C GLY A 58 27.78 -24.48 9.49
N LEU A 59 26.98 -23.67 10.16
CA LEU A 59 27.39 -22.92 11.36
C LEU A 59 26.55 -23.37 12.55
N VAL A 60 27.18 -23.58 13.68
CA VAL A 60 26.51 -23.97 14.93
C VAL A 60 26.94 -23.07 16.08
N VAL A 61 26.02 -22.87 17.03
CA VAL A 61 26.28 -22.13 18.27
C VAL A 61 26.44 -23.12 19.39
N LEU A 62 27.59 -23.10 20.05
CA LEU A 62 27.97 -24.00 21.13
C LEU A 62 28.51 -23.20 22.31
N GLU A 63 28.63 -23.84 23.48
CA GLU A 63 29.38 -23.24 24.58
C GLU A 63 30.88 -23.41 24.34
N GLY A 64 31.59 -22.31 24.52
CA GLY A 64 33.03 -22.25 24.31
C GLY A 64 33.70 -21.19 25.17
N PRO A 65 35.04 -21.09 25.12
CA PRO A 65 35.76 -20.09 25.86
C PRO A 65 35.59 -18.72 25.24
N GLY A 66 35.19 -17.75 26.05
CA GLY A 66 35.21 -16.33 25.73
C GLY A 66 36.40 -15.61 26.34
N ALA A 67 36.36 -14.29 26.33
CA ALA A 67 37.37 -13.45 26.96
C ALA A 67 37.49 -13.80 28.47
N ASN A 68 38.70 -13.84 28.98
CA ASN A 68 39.01 -14.18 30.39
C ASN A 68 38.54 -15.57 30.84
N ASN A 69 38.53 -16.58 29.97
CA ASN A 69 38.06 -17.92 30.23
C ASN A 69 36.60 -18.05 30.69
N ALA A 70 35.79 -17.05 30.48
CA ALA A 70 34.36 -17.14 30.69
C ALA A 70 33.74 -18.13 29.69
N THR A 71 32.75 -18.91 30.12
CA THR A 71 31.96 -19.74 29.19
C THR A 71 30.93 -18.85 28.49
N VAL A 72 31.03 -18.80 27.17
CA VAL A 72 30.14 -17.97 26.30
C VAL A 72 29.55 -18.81 25.17
N LYS A 73 28.64 -18.26 24.40
CA LYS A 73 28.14 -18.91 23.19
C LYS A 73 28.98 -18.46 21.99
N VAL A 74 29.66 -19.40 21.37
CA VAL A 74 30.52 -19.17 20.21
C VAL A 74 29.90 -19.75 18.95
N VAL A 75 30.01 -19.01 17.85
CA VAL A 75 29.59 -19.45 16.49
C VAL A 75 30.77 -20.14 15.85
N VAL A 76 30.63 -21.41 15.53
CA VAL A 76 31.72 -22.21 14.94
C VAL A 76 31.30 -22.92 13.67
N PRO A 77 32.19 -23.06 12.67
CA PRO A 77 31.92 -23.81 11.47
C PRO A 77 31.91 -25.31 11.73
N PHE A 78 31.02 -26.01 11.04
CA PHE A 78 30.98 -27.45 10.87
C PHE A 78 31.30 -27.80 9.42
N ALA A 79 32.29 -28.65 9.19
CA ALA A 79 32.75 -29.01 7.84
C ALA A 79 31.80 -29.96 7.09
N GLY A 80 30.77 -30.49 7.79
CA GLY A 80 29.94 -31.58 7.30
C GLY A 80 30.52 -32.95 7.58
N ILE A 81 29.72 -34.00 7.39
CA ILE A 81 30.14 -35.39 7.47
C ILE A 81 29.31 -36.26 6.53
N THR A 82 29.92 -37.26 5.93
CA THR A 82 29.26 -38.16 4.99
C THR A 82 29.12 -39.57 5.57
N ALA A 83 28.11 -40.29 5.12
CA ALA A 83 27.87 -41.70 5.45
C ALA A 83 27.89 -42.02 6.97
N THR A 84 27.30 -41.14 7.80
CA THR A 84 27.20 -41.30 9.23
C THR A 84 25.91 -41.98 9.69
N ALA A 85 25.92 -42.59 10.88
CA ALA A 85 24.69 -43.01 11.56
C ALA A 85 24.10 -41.85 12.38
N LEU A 86 22.79 -41.80 12.52
CA LEU A 86 22.10 -40.81 13.36
C LEU A 86 21.66 -41.48 14.68
N PRO A 87 21.54 -40.72 15.77
CA PRO A 87 21.85 -39.30 15.89
C PRO A 87 23.35 -39.00 15.94
N VAL A 88 23.71 -37.80 15.42
CA VAL A 88 25.07 -37.24 15.56
C VAL A 88 25.00 -36.06 16.53
N TYR A 89 26.02 -35.90 17.33
CA TYR A 89 26.16 -34.78 18.26
C TYR A 89 27.33 -33.91 17.82
N LEU A 90 27.07 -32.63 17.61
CA LEU A 90 28.10 -31.65 17.30
C LEU A 90 28.56 -30.98 18.59
N THR A 91 29.86 -31.07 18.85
CA THR A 91 30.50 -30.50 20.04
C THR A 91 31.59 -29.53 19.64
N LEU A 92 32.02 -28.66 20.55
CA LEU A 92 33.15 -27.77 20.32
C LEU A 92 34.45 -28.56 20.31
N GLY A 93 35.24 -28.42 19.28
CA GLY A 93 36.63 -28.82 19.17
C GLY A 93 37.49 -27.66 18.71
N TYR A 94 38.80 -27.85 18.74
CA TYR A 94 39.74 -26.88 18.22
C TYR A 94 40.96 -27.54 17.61
N GLU A 95 41.60 -26.82 16.70
CA GLU A 95 42.94 -27.09 16.19
C GLU A 95 43.85 -25.99 16.69
N THR A 96 45.09 -26.40 17.06
CA THR A 96 46.12 -25.45 17.51
C THR A 96 47.02 -25.10 16.33
N GLU A 97 47.02 -23.84 15.96
CA GLU A 97 48.00 -23.30 15.05
C GLU A 97 49.27 -22.93 15.81
N THR A 98 50.41 -23.30 15.26
CA THR A 98 51.71 -23.09 15.90
C THR A 98 52.65 -22.34 14.96
N ASP A 99 53.57 -21.57 15.52
CA ASP A 99 54.62 -20.90 14.76
C ASP A 99 55.95 -20.96 15.51
N VAL A 100 57.05 -20.78 14.77
CA VAL A 100 58.41 -20.75 15.30
C VAL A 100 58.72 -19.34 15.80
N TYR A 101 58.94 -19.26 17.13
CA TYR A 101 59.30 -17.97 17.73
C TYR A 101 60.82 -17.69 17.59
N ASN A 102 61.26 -16.46 17.84
CA ASN A 102 62.65 -16.02 17.74
C ASN A 102 63.62 -16.81 18.67
N ASP A 103 63.09 -17.52 19.69
CA ASP A 103 63.82 -18.39 20.56
C ASP A 103 64.02 -19.83 19.99
N GLY A 104 63.57 -20.05 18.75
CA GLY A 104 63.63 -21.32 18.04
C GLY A 104 62.58 -22.35 18.50
N ASN A 105 61.73 -22.01 19.46
CA ASN A 105 60.69 -22.89 19.94
C ASN A 105 59.39 -22.76 19.14
N VAL A 106 58.76 -23.88 18.87
CA VAL A 106 57.42 -23.92 18.29
C VAL A 106 56.40 -23.68 19.43
N LYS A 107 55.62 -22.61 19.30
CA LYS A 107 54.62 -22.22 20.27
C LYS A 107 53.25 -22.10 19.65
N PRO A 108 52.14 -22.35 20.37
CA PRO A 108 50.80 -22.12 19.88
C PRO A 108 50.59 -20.59 19.70
N ILE A 109 50.04 -20.24 18.55
CA ILE A 109 49.70 -18.83 18.21
C ILE A 109 48.19 -18.61 18.16
N ALA A 110 47.40 -19.66 17.87
CA ALA A 110 45.95 -19.56 17.81
C ALA A 110 45.27 -20.90 18.08
N HIS A 111 44.07 -20.88 18.60
CA HIS A 111 43.15 -22.00 18.60
C HIS A 111 42.02 -21.69 17.60
N ILE A 112 41.90 -22.55 16.58
CA ILE A 112 40.86 -22.45 15.55
C ILE A 112 39.71 -23.34 16.00
N TYR A 113 38.65 -22.77 16.52
CA TYR A 113 37.46 -23.47 16.99
C TYR A 113 36.61 -23.95 15.85
N LYS A 114 36.10 -25.21 15.96
CA LYS A 114 35.21 -25.82 14.97
C LYS A 114 34.26 -26.80 15.68
N ALA A 115 33.13 -27.10 15.03
CA ALA A 115 32.26 -28.17 15.50
C ALA A 115 32.79 -29.52 15.02
N VAL A 116 32.84 -30.48 15.95
CA VAL A 116 33.26 -31.86 15.71
C VAL A 116 32.09 -32.79 15.92
N ALA A 117 31.87 -33.72 14.97
CA ALA A 117 30.79 -34.69 15.02
C ALA A 117 31.19 -35.92 15.84
N THR A 118 30.29 -36.41 16.70
CA THR A 118 30.41 -37.67 17.40
C THR A 118 29.07 -38.41 17.42
N THR A 119 29.10 -39.74 17.43
CA THR A 119 27.90 -40.58 17.57
C THR A 119 27.61 -40.93 19.04
N VAL A 120 28.53 -40.61 19.96
CA VAL A 120 28.34 -40.76 21.39
C VAL A 120 27.86 -39.47 22.01
N LYS A 121 26.76 -39.51 22.77
CA LYS A 121 26.19 -38.33 23.42
C LYS A 121 27.17 -37.74 24.43
N PRO A 122 27.61 -36.49 24.26
CA PRO A 122 28.53 -35.81 25.18
C PRO A 122 27.85 -35.43 26.50
N ALA A 123 28.67 -35.23 27.56
CA ALA A 123 28.17 -34.69 28.82
C ALA A 123 28.01 -33.17 28.84
N GLY A 124 28.72 -32.44 27.94
CA GLY A 124 28.71 -30.98 27.87
C GLY A 124 27.70 -30.44 26.84
N SER A 125 27.93 -29.21 26.42
CA SER A 125 27.10 -28.54 25.38
C SER A 125 27.27 -29.25 24.03
N TYR A 126 26.16 -29.52 23.37
CA TYR A 126 26.13 -30.14 22.03
C TYR A 126 24.86 -29.75 21.27
N VAL A 127 24.90 -29.81 19.94
CA VAL A 127 23.74 -29.84 19.08
C VAL A 127 23.49 -31.28 18.61
N GLN A 128 22.31 -31.81 18.88
CA GLN A 128 21.93 -33.13 18.37
C GLN A 128 21.33 -32.97 16.95
N ILE A 129 21.88 -33.72 16.01
CA ILE A 129 21.37 -33.85 14.64
C ILE A 129 20.66 -35.18 14.51
N THR A 130 19.38 -35.14 14.20
CA THR A 130 18.52 -36.29 13.89
C THR A 130 18.14 -36.30 12.41
N GLN A 131 17.31 -37.24 11.99
CA GLN A 131 16.79 -37.26 10.62
C GLN A 131 15.94 -35.98 10.30
N ALA A 132 15.32 -35.38 11.31
CA ALA A 132 14.60 -34.11 11.18
C ALA A 132 15.54 -32.88 11.21
N GLY A 133 16.85 -33.09 11.30
CA GLY A 133 17.84 -32.01 11.48
C GLY A 133 18.17 -31.74 12.94
N GLY A 134 18.84 -30.64 13.20
CA GLY A 134 19.14 -30.12 14.54
C GLY A 134 18.19 -28.97 14.91
N VAL A 135 18.13 -28.64 16.21
CA VAL A 135 17.43 -27.47 16.71
C VAL A 135 17.94 -26.23 15.98
N ARG A 136 17.06 -25.50 15.31
CA ARG A 136 17.38 -24.26 14.58
C ARG A 136 17.29 -23.04 15.51
N PHE A 137 17.94 -21.96 15.11
CA PHE A 137 17.87 -20.71 15.89
C PHE A 137 16.42 -20.28 16.17
N ILE A 138 15.54 -20.39 15.18
CA ILE A 138 14.12 -20.05 15.34
C ILE A 138 13.43 -20.90 16.40
N ASP A 139 13.81 -22.17 16.55
CA ASP A 139 13.27 -23.06 17.56
C ASP A 139 13.87 -22.76 18.94
N ALA A 140 15.15 -22.31 18.97
CA ALA A 140 15.86 -21.97 20.18
C ALA A 140 15.40 -20.67 20.84
N ILE A 141 14.83 -19.75 20.07
CA ILE A 141 14.27 -18.47 20.60
C ILE A 141 12.82 -18.60 21.06
N GLN A 142 12.19 -19.76 20.87
CA GLN A 142 10.83 -20.02 21.33
C GLN A 142 10.82 -20.46 22.79
N ASP A 143 10.09 -19.76 23.62
CA ASP A 143 9.76 -20.18 24.98
C ASP A 143 8.24 -20.42 25.13
N ALA A 144 7.80 -20.83 26.32
CA ALA A 144 6.38 -21.08 26.58
C ALA A 144 5.49 -19.84 26.46
N THR A 145 6.08 -18.65 26.51
CA THR A 145 5.38 -17.35 26.51
C THR A 145 5.59 -16.55 25.23
N HIS A 146 6.69 -16.81 24.49
CA HIS A 146 7.07 -16.12 23.26
C HIS A 146 7.30 -17.14 22.14
N ARG A 147 6.22 -17.61 21.52
CA ARG A 147 6.30 -18.52 20.38
C ARG A 147 6.28 -17.77 19.07
N PHE A 148 7.33 -17.96 18.26
CA PHE A 148 7.20 -17.77 16.82
C PHE A 148 6.40 -18.93 16.23
N ILE A 149 5.53 -18.67 15.29
CA ILE A 149 4.72 -19.68 14.62
C ILE A 149 5.65 -20.65 13.88
N THR A 150 5.66 -21.93 14.24
CA THR A 150 6.42 -22.98 13.54
C THR A 150 5.87 -23.17 12.12
N ASP A 151 6.66 -23.75 11.20
CA ASP A 151 6.17 -24.07 9.85
C ASP A 151 4.95 -24.99 9.89
N ASN A 152 4.89 -25.93 10.83
CA ASN A 152 3.70 -26.78 11.03
C ASN A 152 2.51 -26.00 11.58
N GLU A 153 2.73 -25.05 12.46
CA GLU A 153 1.67 -24.16 12.92
C GLU A 153 1.23 -23.22 11.78
N ARG A 154 2.17 -22.70 10.98
CA ARG A 154 1.85 -21.91 9.79
C ARG A 154 1.08 -22.74 8.75
N ILE A 155 1.52 -23.95 8.43
CA ILE A 155 0.79 -24.87 7.55
C ILE A 155 -0.58 -25.22 8.14
N ASN A 156 -0.67 -25.43 9.45
CA ASN A 156 -1.95 -25.63 10.15
C ASN A 156 -2.80 -24.35 10.16
N TRP A 157 -2.19 -23.17 10.25
CA TRP A 157 -2.87 -21.90 10.13
C TRP A 157 -3.30 -21.63 8.68
N ASP A 158 -2.42 -21.86 7.72
CA ASP A 158 -2.72 -21.76 6.29
C ASP A 158 -3.73 -22.83 5.84
N GLY A 159 -3.68 -24.03 6.42
CA GLY A 159 -4.65 -25.09 6.24
C GLY A 159 -5.98 -24.85 6.98
N LYS A 160 -5.94 -24.11 8.10
CA LYS A 160 -7.12 -23.62 8.82
C LYS A 160 -7.64 -22.30 8.27
N ALA A 161 -6.86 -21.62 7.46
CA ALA A 161 -7.24 -20.45 6.67
C ALA A 161 -8.07 -20.81 5.42
N SER A 162 -8.53 -22.07 5.28
CA SER A 162 -9.82 -22.30 4.64
C SER A 162 -10.85 -21.57 5.50
N LEU A 163 -11.56 -20.63 4.93
CA LEU A 163 -12.58 -19.80 5.61
C LEU A 163 -13.65 -20.58 6.40
N THR A 164 -13.77 -21.88 6.19
CA THR A 164 -14.58 -22.81 6.97
C THR A 164 -14.00 -23.13 8.35
N ASP A 165 -12.68 -23.03 8.55
CA ASP A 165 -12.02 -23.36 9.83
C ASP A 165 -11.80 -22.13 10.72
N VAL A 166 -11.90 -20.92 10.16
CA VAL A 166 -11.85 -19.64 10.89
C VAL A 166 -13.21 -19.29 11.52
N GLU A 167 -14.24 -20.10 11.32
CA GLU A 167 -15.55 -19.96 11.99
C GLU A 167 -15.47 -19.87 13.52
N GLY A 168 -14.32 -20.24 14.11
CA GLY A 168 -14.08 -20.12 15.55
C GLY A 168 -13.43 -18.82 16.02
N VAL A 169 -12.71 -18.08 15.14
CA VAL A 169 -11.95 -16.87 15.51
C VAL A 169 -12.55 -15.61 14.91
N PHE A 170 -13.11 -15.66 13.71
CA PHE A 170 -13.89 -14.59 13.07
C PHE A 170 -15.26 -15.14 12.70
N LYS A 171 -16.19 -15.08 13.64
CA LYS A 171 -17.54 -15.53 13.39
C LYS A 171 -18.25 -14.53 12.47
N TYR A 172 -18.38 -14.90 11.21
CA TYR A 172 -19.28 -14.21 10.29
C TYR A 172 -20.71 -14.70 10.55
N ASP A 173 -21.58 -13.79 10.89
CA ASP A 173 -22.98 -14.11 11.13
C ASP A 173 -23.75 -14.28 9.81
N TYR A 174 -23.18 -13.75 8.71
CA TYR A 174 -23.80 -13.79 7.41
C TYR A 174 -22.76 -13.97 6.30
N ILE A 175 -22.99 -14.97 5.43
CA ILE A 175 -22.09 -15.27 4.30
C ILE A 175 -22.85 -15.09 2.99
N VAL A 176 -22.34 -14.21 2.12
CA VAL A 176 -22.83 -14.00 0.76
C VAL A 176 -22.07 -14.94 -0.19
N ASP A 177 -22.70 -16.02 -0.59
CA ASP A 177 -22.19 -17.04 -1.53
C ASP A 177 -23.16 -17.32 -2.68
N SER A 178 -24.18 -16.48 -2.81
CA SER A 178 -25.20 -16.56 -3.86
C SER A 178 -25.90 -15.21 -4.06
N ASN A 179 -26.52 -15.03 -5.23
CA ASN A 179 -27.30 -13.82 -5.54
C ASN A 179 -28.50 -13.63 -4.59
N SER A 180 -29.13 -14.73 -4.19
CA SER A 180 -30.26 -14.70 -3.24
C SER A 180 -29.81 -14.20 -1.87
N LYS A 181 -28.65 -14.64 -1.38
CA LYS A 181 -28.08 -14.14 -0.12
C LYS A 181 -27.63 -12.69 -0.23
N LEU A 182 -27.10 -12.26 -1.38
CA LEU A 182 -26.80 -10.85 -1.60
C LEU A 182 -28.09 -10.00 -1.51
N ALA A 183 -29.16 -10.41 -2.17
CA ALA A 183 -30.45 -9.70 -2.12
C ALA A 183 -31.03 -9.67 -0.69
N ALA A 184 -30.91 -10.78 0.04
CA ALA A 184 -31.37 -10.90 1.43
C ALA A 184 -30.49 -10.16 2.45
N LEU A 185 -29.33 -9.61 2.04
CA LEU A 185 -28.53 -8.73 2.87
C LEU A 185 -29.17 -7.34 3.03
N HIS A 186 -30.08 -6.97 2.11
CA HIS A 186 -30.78 -5.70 2.15
C HIS A 186 -31.60 -5.57 3.45
N ASN A 187 -31.31 -4.54 4.25
CA ASN A 187 -31.96 -4.26 5.54
C ASN A 187 -31.98 -5.44 6.52
N ASN A 188 -30.97 -6.30 6.46
CA ASN A 188 -30.86 -7.47 7.34
C ASN A 188 -30.28 -7.06 8.69
N ASP A 189 -31.13 -6.99 9.72
CA ASP A 189 -30.80 -6.60 11.09
C ASP A 189 -29.97 -7.65 11.86
N ARG A 190 -29.91 -8.89 11.34
CA ARG A 190 -29.15 -10.01 11.91
C ARG A 190 -27.75 -10.15 11.30
N ALA A 191 -27.46 -9.47 10.18
CA ALA A 191 -26.16 -9.50 9.55
C ALA A 191 -25.21 -8.52 10.25
N ILE A 192 -24.52 -8.98 11.30
CA ILE A 192 -23.60 -8.16 12.10
C ILE A 192 -22.21 -8.16 11.47
N ASN A 193 -21.67 -9.34 11.17
CA ASN A 193 -20.38 -9.50 10.50
C ASN A 193 -20.58 -10.29 9.20
N VAL A 194 -20.36 -9.64 8.08
CA VAL A 194 -20.67 -10.18 6.75
C VAL A 194 -19.38 -10.59 6.04
N LEU A 195 -19.37 -11.78 5.47
CA LEU A 195 -18.37 -12.24 4.52
C LEU A 195 -18.96 -12.32 3.12
N ILE A 196 -18.29 -11.72 2.15
CA ILE A 196 -18.61 -11.87 0.72
C ILE A 196 -17.59 -12.84 0.12
N LYS A 197 -18.05 -14.03 -0.28
CA LYS A 197 -17.20 -15.05 -0.91
C LYS A 197 -16.69 -14.60 -2.28
N ALA A 198 -15.57 -15.20 -2.72
CA ALA A 198 -15.05 -15.03 -4.07
C ALA A 198 -16.11 -15.36 -5.12
N GLY A 199 -16.22 -14.53 -6.16
CA GLY A 199 -17.20 -14.67 -7.23
C GLY A 199 -17.90 -13.36 -7.57
N THR A 200 -18.77 -13.39 -8.57
CA THR A 200 -19.59 -12.24 -8.97
C THR A 200 -21.03 -12.45 -8.50
N TRP A 201 -21.49 -11.59 -7.61
CA TRP A 201 -22.84 -11.65 -7.01
C TRP A 201 -23.69 -10.51 -7.55
N THR A 202 -24.84 -10.85 -8.12
CA THR A 202 -25.69 -9.91 -8.84
C THR A 202 -26.99 -9.65 -8.11
N ALA A 203 -27.40 -8.39 -8.02
CA ALA A 203 -28.70 -7.96 -7.54
C ALA A 203 -29.37 -7.01 -8.55
N THR A 204 -30.70 -6.94 -8.54
CA THR A 204 -31.50 -6.06 -9.40
C THR A 204 -32.03 -4.82 -8.68
N SER A 205 -31.74 -4.71 -7.39
CA SER A 205 -32.12 -3.58 -6.53
C SER A 205 -30.95 -3.16 -5.65
N GLN A 206 -31.01 -1.93 -5.15
CA GLN A 206 -30.03 -1.39 -4.21
C GLN A 206 -29.94 -2.24 -2.94
N ILE A 207 -28.74 -2.44 -2.42
CA ILE A 207 -28.50 -3.17 -1.17
C ILE A 207 -28.25 -2.17 -0.04
N GLY A 208 -29.23 -1.99 0.83
CA GLY A 208 -29.11 -1.16 2.03
C GLY A 208 -28.55 -1.95 3.19
N ILE A 209 -27.46 -1.48 3.76
CA ILE A 209 -26.80 -2.13 4.90
C ILE A 209 -27.39 -1.60 6.21
N HIS A 210 -27.90 -2.51 7.03
CA HIS A 210 -28.53 -2.19 8.31
C HIS A 210 -27.49 -1.61 9.31
N SER A 211 -27.94 -0.75 10.22
CA SER A 211 -27.07 -0.11 11.23
C SER A 211 -26.43 -1.09 12.23
N ASN A 212 -26.99 -2.27 12.40
CA ASN A 212 -26.41 -3.33 13.24
C ASN A 212 -25.16 -3.97 12.60
N CYS A 213 -24.96 -3.82 11.30
CA CYS A 213 -23.79 -4.36 10.62
C CYS A 213 -22.52 -3.63 11.09
N ARG A 214 -21.56 -4.39 11.60
CA ARG A 214 -20.27 -3.89 12.09
C ARG A 214 -19.18 -4.04 11.06
N THR A 215 -19.16 -5.15 10.35
CA THR A 215 -18.12 -5.43 9.36
C THR A 215 -18.68 -6.07 8.10
N ILE A 216 -18.16 -5.67 6.95
CA ILE A 216 -18.33 -6.37 5.68
C ILE A 216 -16.93 -6.58 5.11
N THR A 217 -16.55 -7.85 5.00
CA THR A 217 -15.24 -8.25 4.44
C THR A 217 -15.48 -9.06 3.18
N ALA A 218 -14.71 -8.78 2.14
CA ALA A 218 -14.81 -9.51 0.90
C ALA A 218 -13.53 -10.31 0.64
N GLU A 219 -13.69 -11.55 0.15
CA GLU A 219 -12.59 -12.38 -0.32
C GLU A 219 -11.98 -11.79 -1.60
N PRO A 220 -10.68 -12.04 -1.87
CA PRO A 220 -10.07 -11.68 -3.15
C PRO A 220 -10.85 -12.27 -4.33
N GLY A 221 -11.11 -11.43 -5.34
CA GLY A 221 -11.90 -11.83 -6.52
C GLY A 221 -13.42 -11.76 -6.33
N SER A 222 -13.90 -11.27 -5.20
CA SER A 222 -15.33 -11.00 -5.00
C SER A 222 -15.74 -9.69 -5.69
N LYS A 223 -16.93 -9.70 -6.29
CA LYS A 223 -17.53 -8.53 -6.94
C LYS A 223 -19.04 -8.52 -6.74
N ILE A 224 -19.57 -7.43 -6.27
CA ILE A 224 -21.01 -7.17 -6.21
C ILE A 224 -21.40 -6.34 -7.44
N VAL A 225 -22.38 -6.80 -8.18
CA VAL A 225 -22.93 -6.08 -9.34
C VAL A 225 -24.41 -5.80 -9.09
N VAL A 226 -24.78 -4.53 -9.10
CA VAL A 226 -26.19 -4.12 -8.97
C VAL A 226 -26.67 -3.55 -10.29
N ASN A 227 -27.63 -4.26 -10.92
CA ASN A 227 -28.22 -3.90 -12.19
C ASN A 227 -29.60 -3.28 -11.95
N LEU A 228 -29.68 -1.97 -11.90
CA LEU A 228 -30.96 -1.28 -11.70
C LEU A 228 -31.75 -1.29 -13.02
N SER A 229 -33.04 -1.65 -12.96
CA SER A 229 -33.94 -1.58 -14.11
C SER A 229 -34.68 -0.24 -14.22
N THR A 230 -34.92 0.40 -13.08
CA THR A 230 -35.64 1.68 -12.97
C THR A 230 -35.12 2.48 -11.76
N GLY A 231 -35.47 3.73 -11.66
CA GLY A 231 -35.26 4.57 -10.48
C GLY A 231 -34.98 6.02 -10.83
N THR A 232 -35.24 6.89 -9.88
CA THR A 232 -34.98 8.34 -9.97
C THR A 232 -34.11 8.73 -8.78
N GLY A 233 -32.78 8.81 -9.01
CA GLY A 233 -31.88 9.45 -8.08
C GLY A 233 -31.86 10.97 -8.29
N THR A 234 -31.38 11.71 -7.30
CA THR A 234 -31.08 13.14 -7.39
C THR A 234 -29.62 13.41 -7.08
N SER A 235 -29.13 14.62 -7.34
CA SER A 235 -27.75 15.00 -6.98
C SER A 235 -27.45 14.83 -5.49
N ASP A 236 -28.44 14.99 -4.63
CA ASP A 236 -28.31 14.92 -3.17
C ASP A 236 -28.57 13.51 -2.63
N VAL A 237 -29.37 12.72 -3.36
CA VAL A 237 -29.74 11.35 -3.01
C VAL A 237 -29.59 10.45 -4.23
N PRO A 238 -28.38 10.13 -4.67
CA PRO A 238 -28.18 9.18 -5.78
C PRO A 238 -28.59 7.76 -5.38
N LEU A 239 -28.99 6.98 -6.38
CA LEU A 239 -29.19 5.54 -6.23
C LEU A 239 -27.81 4.86 -6.03
N ALA A 240 -27.72 3.83 -5.21
CA ALA A 240 -26.46 3.20 -4.90
C ALA A 240 -26.50 1.67 -5.03
N ALA A 241 -25.38 1.05 -5.41
CA ALA A 241 -25.27 -0.40 -5.33
C ALA A 241 -25.31 -0.84 -3.85
N LEU A 242 -24.44 -0.27 -3.04
CA LEU A 242 -24.41 -0.47 -1.59
C LEU A 242 -24.60 0.88 -0.90
N TYR A 243 -25.48 0.95 0.09
CA TYR A 243 -25.67 2.18 0.86
C TYR A 243 -25.91 1.90 2.35
N ALA A 244 -25.46 2.82 3.18
CA ALA A 244 -25.78 2.81 4.60
C ALA A 244 -27.25 3.28 4.79
N LEU A 245 -28.07 2.46 5.43
CA LEU A 245 -29.48 2.79 5.66
C LEU A 245 -29.66 4.00 6.59
N ASN A 246 -28.74 4.17 7.56
CA ASN A 246 -28.74 5.28 8.50
C ASN A 246 -27.42 6.02 8.46
N THR A 247 -27.43 7.31 8.70
CA THR A 247 -26.23 8.18 8.77
C THR A 247 -25.27 7.83 9.92
N THR A 248 -25.74 7.04 10.89
CA THR A 248 -24.93 6.53 12.01
C THR A 248 -24.38 5.13 11.78
N ASN A 249 -24.43 4.64 10.54
CA ASN A 249 -23.89 3.32 10.22
C ASN A 249 -22.34 3.36 10.25
N GLU A 250 -21.77 2.71 11.27
CA GLU A 250 -20.32 2.59 11.49
C GLU A 250 -19.71 1.32 10.88
N ALA A 251 -20.42 0.63 9.99
CA ALA A 251 -19.94 -0.59 9.35
C ALA A 251 -18.57 -0.35 8.69
N LYS A 252 -17.60 -1.22 9.03
CA LYS A 252 -16.28 -1.24 8.41
C LYS A 252 -16.32 -2.13 7.17
N LEU A 253 -16.10 -1.55 5.99
CA LEU A 253 -16.04 -2.28 4.73
C LEU A 253 -14.58 -2.52 4.35
N SER A 254 -14.24 -3.77 4.07
CA SER A 254 -12.86 -4.15 3.71
C SER A 254 -12.84 -4.96 2.41
N ASN A 255 -12.07 -4.49 1.43
CA ASN A 255 -11.79 -5.14 0.14
C ASN A 255 -13.05 -5.41 -0.71
N VAL A 256 -14.14 -4.68 -0.49
CA VAL A 256 -15.38 -4.85 -1.24
C VAL A 256 -15.28 -4.18 -2.59
N THR A 257 -15.50 -4.94 -3.66
CA THR A 257 -15.70 -4.40 -5.01
C THR A 257 -17.19 -4.31 -5.31
N ALA A 258 -17.68 -3.11 -5.60
CA ALA A 258 -19.06 -2.88 -6.00
C ALA A 258 -19.15 -2.17 -7.35
N GLU A 259 -20.00 -2.70 -8.22
CA GLU A 259 -20.32 -2.14 -9.52
C GLU A 259 -21.81 -1.81 -9.60
N ILE A 260 -22.13 -0.68 -10.21
CA ILE A 260 -23.51 -0.30 -10.51
C ILE A 260 -23.68 -0.09 -11.99
N THR A 261 -24.74 -0.69 -12.53
CA THR A 261 -25.22 -0.44 -13.89
C THR A 261 -26.69 -0.03 -13.85
N ALA A 262 -27.09 0.86 -14.73
CA ALA A 262 -28.47 1.35 -14.80
C ALA A 262 -28.83 1.71 -16.24
N PRO A 263 -30.13 1.71 -16.61
CA PRO A 263 -30.59 2.20 -17.89
C PRO A 263 -30.21 3.68 -18.12
N THR A 264 -30.09 4.08 -19.36
CA THR A 264 -29.70 5.44 -19.77
C THR A 264 -30.65 6.54 -19.26
N SER A 265 -31.88 6.18 -18.88
CA SER A 265 -32.89 7.07 -18.27
C SER A 265 -32.66 7.37 -16.80
N VAL A 266 -31.88 6.56 -16.10
CA VAL A 266 -31.55 6.76 -14.67
C VAL A 266 -30.51 7.88 -14.51
N LYS A 267 -30.82 8.87 -13.66
CA LYS A 267 -30.08 10.13 -13.66
C LYS A 267 -28.86 10.16 -12.76
N TYR A 268 -28.92 9.59 -11.57
CA TYR A 268 -27.85 9.67 -10.57
C TYR A 268 -27.61 8.31 -9.94
N VAL A 269 -26.41 7.75 -10.11
CA VAL A 269 -26.03 6.43 -9.62
C VAL A 269 -24.63 6.43 -9.03
N VAL A 270 -24.41 5.69 -7.96
CA VAL A 270 -23.09 5.51 -7.33
C VAL A 270 -22.88 4.07 -6.84
N ALA A 271 -21.65 3.62 -6.72
CA ALA A 271 -21.40 2.27 -6.20
C ALA A 271 -21.57 2.20 -4.68
N PHE A 272 -20.99 3.13 -3.93
CA PHE A 272 -21.08 3.19 -2.46
C PHE A 272 -21.67 4.53 -2.00
N LYS A 273 -22.55 4.48 -0.99
CA LYS A 273 -23.17 5.69 -0.44
C LYS A 273 -23.27 5.67 1.08
N GLY A 274 -22.73 6.71 1.73
CA GLY A 274 -22.96 7.04 3.14
C GLY A 274 -22.21 6.18 4.16
N PHE A 275 -21.19 5.44 3.78
CA PHE A 275 -20.36 4.67 4.70
C PHE A 275 -19.25 5.51 5.34
N THR A 276 -18.92 5.17 6.60
CA THR A 276 -17.94 5.94 7.39
C THR A 276 -16.54 5.32 7.47
N ASN A 277 -16.35 4.05 7.17
CA ASN A 277 -15.06 3.37 7.29
C ASN A 277 -14.87 2.35 6.16
N LEU A 278 -14.10 2.73 5.15
CA LEU A 278 -13.84 1.86 4.00
C LEU A 278 -12.33 1.68 3.81
N THR A 279 -11.89 0.43 3.65
CA THR A 279 -10.48 0.11 3.41
C THR A 279 -10.35 -0.85 2.22
N GLY A 280 -9.50 -0.49 1.25
CA GLY A 280 -9.25 -1.34 0.08
C GLY A 280 -10.47 -1.58 -0.82
N CYS A 281 -11.52 -0.76 -0.70
CA CYS A 281 -12.75 -0.93 -1.49
C CYS A 281 -12.59 -0.39 -2.91
N THR A 282 -13.20 -1.08 -3.88
CA THR A 282 -13.21 -0.65 -5.29
C THR A 282 -14.64 -0.35 -5.74
N ALA A 283 -14.85 0.86 -6.23
CA ALA A 283 -16.12 1.33 -6.79
C ALA A 283 -16.04 1.38 -8.31
N ILE A 284 -16.98 0.74 -9.00
CA ILE A 284 -17.06 0.74 -10.46
C ILE A 284 -18.42 1.30 -10.88
N SER A 285 -18.39 2.33 -11.75
CA SER A 285 -19.60 2.88 -12.34
C SER A 285 -19.34 3.26 -13.80
N ASP A 286 -19.90 2.45 -14.69
CA ASP A 286 -19.80 2.68 -16.12
C ASP A 286 -21.21 2.96 -16.65
N GLN A 287 -21.45 4.21 -17.04
CA GLN A 287 -22.79 4.66 -17.34
C GLN A 287 -22.86 5.45 -18.65
N SER A 288 -23.82 5.05 -19.48
CA SER A 288 -24.24 5.82 -20.65
C SER A 288 -25.52 6.60 -20.34
N PHE A 289 -25.56 7.86 -20.69
CA PHE A 289 -26.72 8.71 -20.44
C PHE A 289 -27.37 9.16 -21.75
N SER A 290 -28.71 9.15 -21.75
CA SER A 290 -29.55 9.73 -22.82
C SER A 290 -30.50 10.77 -22.26
N GLY A 291 -31.07 11.62 -23.13
CA GLY A 291 -32.06 12.62 -22.76
C GLY A 291 -31.50 13.92 -22.20
N ALA A 292 -32.40 14.84 -21.86
CA ALA A 292 -32.05 16.19 -21.43
C ALA A 292 -31.74 16.28 -19.92
N GLY A 293 -30.94 17.30 -19.56
CA GLY A 293 -30.64 17.68 -18.19
C GLY A 293 -29.33 17.07 -17.63
N MET A 294 -29.08 17.39 -16.37
CA MET A 294 -27.86 16.93 -15.68
C MET A 294 -28.03 15.51 -15.16
N ASN A 295 -27.09 14.65 -15.48
CA ASN A 295 -27.02 13.28 -14.97
C ASN A 295 -25.61 13.03 -14.42
N ALA A 296 -25.48 12.16 -13.42
CA ALA A 296 -24.19 11.85 -12.84
C ALA A 296 -24.09 10.37 -12.47
N ASN A 297 -22.89 9.82 -12.67
CA ASN A 297 -22.50 8.56 -12.07
C ASN A 297 -21.29 8.75 -11.15
N GLY A 298 -21.10 7.85 -10.20
CA GLY A 298 -19.97 7.95 -9.28
C GLY A 298 -19.57 6.66 -8.63
N GLY A 299 -18.39 6.67 -8.03
CA GLY A 299 -17.89 5.58 -7.24
C GLY A 299 -18.40 5.67 -5.80
N PHE A 300 -17.91 6.63 -5.04
CA PHE A 300 -18.23 6.83 -3.63
C PHE A 300 -18.96 8.17 -3.45
N PHE A 301 -20.07 8.15 -2.74
CA PHE A 301 -20.87 9.34 -2.43
C PHE A 301 -21.10 9.50 -0.94
N GLY A 302 -20.75 10.65 -0.37
CA GLY A 302 -20.97 10.97 1.04
C GLY A 302 -20.30 10.00 2.01
N CYS A 303 -19.20 9.38 1.60
CA CYS A 303 -18.44 8.45 2.43
C CYS A 303 -17.32 9.18 3.20
N SER A 304 -16.89 8.64 4.34
CA SER A 304 -15.81 9.20 5.13
C SER A 304 -14.83 8.13 5.63
N ASN A 305 -13.62 8.55 6.03
CA ASN A 305 -12.54 7.67 6.48
C ASN A 305 -12.23 6.55 5.46
N LEU A 306 -11.91 6.96 4.23
CA LEU A 306 -11.54 6.04 3.16
C LEU A 306 -10.03 5.85 3.11
N THR A 307 -9.58 4.59 3.12
CA THR A 307 -8.16 4.25 3.04
C THR A 307 -7.92 3.24 1.90
N ASN A 308 -6.98 3.52 1.02
CA ASN A 308 -6.63 2.66 -0.11
C ASN A 308 -7.83 2.29 -1.01
N CYS A 309 -8.82 3.17 -1.12
CA CYS A 309 -9.99 2.93 -1.96
C CYS A 309 -9.75 3.38 -3.41
N CYS A 310 -10.36 2.66 -4.36
CA CYS A 310 -10.22 2.93 -5.79
C CYS A 310 -11.58 3.22 -6.41
N GLY A 311 -11.72 4.36 -7.12
CA GLY A 311 -12.90 4.72 -7.90
C GLY A 311 -12.62 4.64 -9.41
N ILE A 312 -13.38 3.81 -10.13
CA ILE A 312 -13.30 3.64 -11.58
C ILE A 312 -14.65 4.05 -12.17
N CYS A 313 -14.69 5.15 -12.87
CA CYS A 313 -15.95 5.70 -13.38
C CYS A 313 -15.81 6.16 -14.83
N ASN A 314 -16.77 5.75 -15.66
CA ASN A 314 -16.85 6.18 -17.04
C ASN A 314 -18.20 6.83 -17.31
N VAL A 315 -18.19 7.89 -18.10
CA VAL A 315 -19.41 8.54 -18.58
C VAL A 315 -19.42 8.66 -20.10
N VAL A 316 -20.48 8.17 -20.70
CA VAL A 316 -20.69 8.29 -22.17
C VAL A 316 -21.98 9.06 -22.44
N LEU A 317 -21.85 10.15 -23.20
CA LEU A 317 -22.99 10.86 -23.79
C LEU A 317 -23.43 10.17 -25.07
N ILE A 318 -24.67 9.72 -25.11
CA ILE A 318 -25.26 9.15 -26.33
C ILE A 318 -25.76 10.30 -27.21
N SER A 319 -25.69 10.10 -28.52
CA SER A 319 -26.25 11.09 -29.51
C SER A 319 -27.70 11.46 -29.20
N GLY A 320 -28.01 12.74 -29.23
CA GLY A 320 -29.34 13.31 -28.90
C GLY A 320 -29.54 13.60 -27.39
N SER A 321 -28.57 13.34 -26.54
CA SER A 321 -28.63 13.89 -25.17
C SER A 321 -28.27 15.35 -25.13
N THR A 322 -28.92 16.11 -24.23
CA THR A 322 -28.64 17.50 -23.98
C THR A 322 -28.30 17.76 -22.51
N GLY A 323 -27.44 18.76 -22.26
CA GLY A 323 -26.99 19.14 -20.93
C GLY A 323 -25.82 18.36 -20.39
N ASN A 324 -25.26 18.82 -19.26
CA ASN A 324 -24.04 18.29 -18.69
C ASN A 324 -24.21 16.89 -18.07
N LYS A 325 -23.32 16.00 -18.44
CA LYS A 325 -23.19 14.68 -17.80
C LYS A 325 -21.87 14.62 -17.05
N VAL A 326 -21.90 14.15 -15.82
CA VAL A 326 -20.72 14.14 -14.96
C VAL A 326 -20.43 12.74 -14.44
N SER A 327 -19.15 12.45 -14.27
CA SER A 327 -18.67 11.23 -13.63
C SER A 327 -17.75 11.63 -12.48
N ARG A 328 -17.95 11.06 -11.29
CA ARG A 328 -17.23 11.45 -10.07
C ARG A 328 -16.81 10.21 -9.30
N ALA A 329 -15.52 9.87 -9.32
CA ALA A 329 -15.06 8.68 -8.58
C ALA A 329 -15.27 8.83 -7.06
N PHE A 330 -14.98 10.01 -6.51
CA PHE A 330 -15.27 10.36 -5.11
C PHE A 330 -16.09 11.66 -5.09
N TRP A 331 -17.26 11.61 -4.50
CA TRP A 331 -18.23 12.70 -4.49
C TRP A 331 -18.71 13.01 -3.08
N ASN A 332 -18.48 14.23 -2.58
CA ASN A 332 -18.78 14.68 -1.22
C ASN A 332 -18.18 13.77 -0.12
N CYS A 333 -16.99 13.25 -0.35
CA CYS A 333 -16.31 12.37 0.59
C CYS A 333 -15.37 13.14 1.53
N ASN A 334 -15.09 12.57 2.70
CA ASN A 334 -14.31 13.22 3.74
C ASN A 334 -13.24 12.28 4.32
N ALA A 335 -12.06 12.79 4.67
CA ALA A 335 -10.95 12.04 5.22
C ALA A 335 -10.52 10.84 4.33
N LEU A 336 -9.88 11.17 3.20
CA LEU A 336 -9.39 10.21 2.22
C LEU A 336 -7.87 10.06 2.33
N PHE A 337 -7.41 8.84 2.47
CA PHE A 337 -5.98 8.52 2.58
C PHE A 337 -5.58 7.46 1.54
N GLN A 338 -4.58 7.76 0.72
CA GLN A 338 -4.06 6.87 -0.33
C GLN A 338 -5.14 6.35 -1.30
N CYS A 339 -6.18 7.15 -1.55
CA CYS A 339 -7.24 6.78 -2.47
C CYS A 339 -6.86 7.12 -3.91
N SER A 340 -7.33 6.30 -4.86
CA SER A 340 -7.07 6.49 -6.29
C SER A 340 -8.35 6.59 -7.10
N ALA A 341 -8.31 7.40 -8.17
CA ALA A 341 -9.42 7.55 -9.10
C ALA A 341 -8.95 7.42 -10.55
N SER A 342 -9.72 6.68 -11.35
CA SER A 342 -9.58 6.61 -12.80
C SER A 342 -10.94 6.94 -13.44
N VAL A 343 -11.02 8.06 -14.15
CA VAL A 343 -12.30 8.54 -14.68
C VAL A 343 -12.15 8.90 -16.14
N THR A 344 -13.07 8.41 -16.99
CA THR A 344 -13.12 8.78 -18.40
C THR A 344 -14.45 9.42 -18.76
N GLY A 345 -14.40 10.38 -19.67
CA GLY A 345 -15.57 11.03 -20.23
C GLY A 345 -15.55 10.97 -21.75
N LYS A 346 -16.64 10.54 -22.35
CA LYS A 346 -16.85 10.49 -23.79
C LYS A 346 -18.13 11.21 -24.19
N SER A 347 -18.05 12.12 -25.17
CA SER A 347 -19.20 12.84 -25.70
C SER A 347 -19.41 12.50 -27.19
N ALA A 348 -20.50 11.82 -27.50
CA ALA A 348 -20.83 11.46 -28.88
C ALA A 348 -21.40 12.63 -29.70
N THR A 349 -21.62 13.79 -29.09
CA THR A 349 -22.25 14.99 -29.74
C THR A 349 -21.21 16.07 -29.98
N ALA A 350 -21.35 16.76 -31.11
CA ALA A 350 -20.51 17.91 -31.45
C ALA A 350 -21.05 19.25 -30.91
N ALA A 351 -22.21 19.25 -30.22
CA ALA A 351 -22.83 20.47 -29.73
C ALA A 351 -22.05 21.00 -28.50
N GLU A 352 -21.72 22.28 -28.52
CA GLU A 352 -20.92 22.94 -27.45
C GLU A 352 -21.66 23.01 -26.10
N SER A 353 -22.98 22.86 -26.09
CA SER A 353 -23.82 22.87 -24.89
C SER A 353 -23.78 21.52 -24.11
N ASP A 354 -23.29 20.44 -24.73
CA ASP A 354 -23.40 19.09 -24.21
C ASP A 354 -22.02 18.59 -23.88
N THR A 355 -21.64 18.69 -22.63
CA THR A 355 -20.30 18.32 -22.16
C THR A 355 -20.32 17.09 -21.22
N ALA A 356 -19.45 16.13 -21.47
CA ALA A 356 -19.06 15.15 -20.46
C ALA A 356 -17.98 15.79 -19.58
N VAL A 357 -18.22 15.86 -18.27
CA VAL A 357 -17.27 16.46 -17.32
C VAL A 357 -16.87 15.42 -16.27
N PRO A 358 -15.93 14.52 -16.60
CA PRO A 358 -15.37 13.60 -15.65
C PRO A 358 -14.55 14.34 -14.59
N SER A 359 -14.74 13.96 -13.33
CA SER A 359 -13.99 14.47 -12.19
C SER A 359 -13.56 13.31 -11.28
N GLY A 360 -12.31 13.29 -10.86
CA GLY A 360 -11.85 12.26 -9.94
C GLY A 360 -12.43 12.45 -8.54
N PHE A 361 -12.11 13.58 -7.92
CA PHE A 361 -12.60 13.98 -6.60
C PHE A 361 -13.44 15.27 -6.74
N TYR A 362 -14.68 15.22 -6.28
CA TYR A 362 -15.57 16.36 -6.30
C TYR A 362 -16.11 16.69 -4.92
N SER A 363 -15.91 17.92 -4.45
CA SER A 363 -16.34 18.41 -3.13
C SER A 363 -15.85 17.55 -1.98
N CYS A 364 -14.64 17.01 -2.10
CA CYS A 364 -14.00 16.18 -1.06
C CYS A 364 -13.16 17.04 -0.11
N LYS A 365 -13.00 16.57 1.14
CA LYS A 365 -12.20 17.27 2.16
C LYS A 365 -11.19 16.34 2.81
N PHE A 366 -10.05 16.91 3.25
CA PHE A 366 -8.97 16.18 3.94
C PHE A 366 -8.47 14.99 3.12
N CYS A 367 -7.99 15.25 1.90
CA CYS A 367 -7.38 14.25 1.04
C CYS A 367 -5.86 14.25 1.24
N THR A 368 -5.29 13.09 1.56
CA THR A 368 -3.85 12.92 1.75
C THR A 368 -3.33 11.77 0.91
N ASN A 369 -2.23 11.98 0.19
CA ASN A 369 -1.61 10.99 -0.69
C ASN A 369 -2.58 10.41 -1.74
N CYS A 370 -3.57 11.18 -2.19
CA CYS A 370 -4.55 10.72 -3.16
C CYS A 370 -4.04 10.95 -4.59
N HIS A 371 -4.38 10.02 -5.48
CA HIS A 371 -3.97 10.07 -6.88
C HIS A 371 -5.16 9.99 -7.81
N VAL A 372 -5.14 10.76 -8.92
CA VAL A 372 -6.21 10.73 -9.91
C VAL A 372 -5.70 10.87 -11.34
N THR A 373 -6.26 10.07 -12.22
CA THR A 373 -6.16 10.25 -13.67
C THR A 373 -7.55 10.44 -14.25
N VAL A 374 -7.74 11.54 -14.97
CA VAL A 374 -9.00 11.85 -15.66
C VAL A 374 -8.73 12.08 -17.13
N GLU A 375 -9.52 11.46 -17.99
CA GLU A 375 -9.38 11.58 -19.43
C GLU A 375 -10.71 11.98 -20.10
N GLY A 376 -10.64 13.05 -20.89
CA GLY A 376 -11.70 13.43 -21.83
C GLY A 376 -11.34 12.93 -23.23
N THR A 377 -12.04 11.93 -23.76
CA THR A 377 -11.65 11.24 -25.00
C THR A 377 -12.12 11.91 -26.29
N ASP A 378 -12.99 12.94 -26.23
CA ASP A 378 -13.60 13.58 -27.39
C ASP A 378 -13.53 15.10 -27.34
N ASN A 379 -13.97 15.73 -28.45
CA ASN A 379 -13.89 17.19 -28.64
C ASN A 379 -14.64 18.05 -27.60
N ASN A 380 -15.66 17.52 -26.91
CA ASN A 380 -16.44 18.28 -25.93
C ASN A 380 -16.31 17.74 -24.49
N ALA A 381 -15.48 16.69 -24.25
CA ALA A 381 -15.26 16.18 -22.93
C ALA A 381 -14.26 17.05 -22.15
N GLY A 382 -14.62 17.44 -20.93
CA GLY A 382 -13.69 18.02 -19.95
C GLY A 382 -12.85 16.95 -19.25
N ALA A 383 -11.92 17.37 -18.39
CA ALA A 383 -11.19 16.49 -17.49
C ALA A 383 -10.74 17.28 -16.26
N ILE A 384 -11.24 16.89 -15.06
CA ILE A 384 -10.90 17.60 -13.83
C ILE A 384 -10.45 16.57 -12.78
N GLY A 385 -9.24 16.70 -12.26
CA GLY A 385 -8.72 15.82 -11.23
C GLY A 385 -9.46 16.00 -9.91
N PHE A 386 -9.20 17.12 -9.24
CA PHE A 386 -9.89 17.57 -8.02
C PHE A 386 -10.71 18.80 -8.30
N SER A 387 -11.98 18.79 -7.94
CA SER A 387 -12.90 19.92 -8.13
C SER A 387 -13.62 20.30 -6.83
N ASN A 388 -13.58 21.56 -6.45
CA ASN A 388 -14.21 22.10 -5.23
C ASN A 388 -13.75 21.37 -3.94
N CYS A 389 -12.52 20.87 -3.91
CA CYS A 389 -11.97 20.14 -2.78
C CYS A 389 -11.20 21.08 -1.83
N SER A 390 -11.02 20.65 -0.58
CA SER A 390 -10.27 21.44 0.39
C SER A 390 -9.40 20.56 1.32
N TYR A 391 -8.31 21.17 1.81
CA TYR A 391 -7.32 20.51 2.67
C TYR A 391 -6.69 19.30 1.97
N LEU A 392 -6.00 19.57 0.85
CA LEU A 392 -5.30 18.57 0.06
C LEU A 392 -3.82 18.57 0.42
N ASN A 393 -3.28 17.40 0.74
CA ASN A 393 -1.88 17.24 1.07
C ASN A 393 -1.26 16.09 0.27
N ASN A 394 -0.14 16.37 -0.41
CA ASN A 394 0.60 15.40 -1.21
C ASN A 394 -0.28 14.64 -2.22
N CYS A 395 -1.21 15.37 -2.86
CA CYS A 395 -2.10 14.79 -3.86
C CYS A 395 -1.56 15.00 -5.28
N ASN A 396 -1.80 14.01 -6.15
CA ASN A 396 -1.35 14.05 -7.54
C ASN A 396 -2.54 13.90 -8.49
N ALA A 397 -2.62 14.77 -9.48
CA ALA A 397 -3.71 14.78 -10.47
C ALA A 397 -3.20 14.93 -11.89
N GLN A 398 -3.68 14.06 -12.79
CA GLN A 398 -3.48 14.15 -14.22
C GLN A 398 -4.81 14.35 -14.94
N ALA A 399 -4.93 15.42 -15.70
CA ALA A 399 -6.08 15.72 -16.53
C ALA A 399 -5.68 15.73 -18.01
N LYS A 400 -6.16 14.74 -18.77
CA LYS A 400 -5.79 14.51 -20.19
C LYS A 400 -6.98 14.63 -21.11
N GLY A 401 -6.74 14.97 -22.38
CA GLY A 401 -7.76 14.94 -23.42
C GLY A 401 -7.56 15.97 -24.52
N ASN A 402 -8.36 15.89 -25.58
CA ASN A 402 -8.26 16.75 -26.77
C ASN A 402 -9.51 17.63 -27.04
N GLY A 403 -10.47 17.66 -26.10
CA GLY A 403 -11.75 18.35 -26.29
C GLY A 403 -11.74 19.86 -25.93
N LYS A 404 -12.84 20.53 -26.18
CA LYS A 404 -13.08 21.97 -25.85
C LYS A 404 -13.45 22.18 -24.37
N GLY A 405 -13.72 21.11 -23.58
CA GLY A 405 -14.14 21.22 -22.21
C GLY A 405 -13.03 21.70 -21.25
N VAL A 406 -13.42 22.11 -20.04
CA VAL A 406 -12.50 22.53 -18.97
C VAL A 406 -11.50 21.42 -18.65
N ARG A 407 -10.22 21.77 -18.54
CA ARG A 407 -9.18 20.85 -18.10
C ARG A 407 -8.39 21.44 -16.98
N ALA A 408 -8.48 20.77 -15.84
CA ALA A 408 -7.72 21.15 -14.66
C ALA A 408 -7.31 19.91 -13.87
N ALA A 409 -6.07 19.88 -13.43
CA ALA A 409 -5.70 18.90 -12.41
C ALA A 409 -6.40 19.26 -11.08
N PHE A 410 -6.41 20.55 -10.72
CA PHE A 410 -7.11 21.09 -9.55
C PHE A 410 -7.95 22.31 -9.97
N GLN A 411 -9.24 22.31 -9.64
CA GLN A 411 -10.15 23.42 -9.93
C GLN A 411 -10.95 23.82 -8.69
N ASN A 412 -10.99 25.13 -8.37
CA ASN A 412 -11.70 25.69 -7.23
C ASN A 412 -11.34 25.01 -5.90
N CYS A 413 -10.09 24.59 -5.71
CA CYS A 413 -9.64 23.90 -4.52
C CYS A 413 -8.99 24.88 -3.52
N LYS A 414 -9.06 24.58 -2.23
CA LYS A 414 -8.52 25.43 -1.16
C LYS A 414 -7.59 24.66 -0.22
N TYR A 415 -6.53 25.34 0.27
CA TYR A 415 -5.55 24.78 1.20
C TYR A 415 -4.83 23.57 0.63
N LEU A 416 -4.03 23.78 -0.41
CA LEU A 416 -3.24 22.77 -1.09
C LEU A 416 -1.78 22.83 -0.63
N THR A 417 -1.24 21.70 -0.17
CA THR A 417 0.16 21.60 0.22
C THR A 417 0.83 20.43 -0.50
N ASN A 418 1.99 20.66 -1.10
CA ASN A 418 2.79 19.64 -1.76
C ASN A 418 2.02 18.84 -2.83
N CYS A 419 1.11 19.51 -3.55
CA CYS A 419 0.30 18.86 -4.58
C CYS A 419 0.93 19.01 -5.96
N GLN A 420 0.78 17.97 -6.79
CA GLN A 420 1.26 17.98 -8.18
C GLN A 420 0.08 17.89 -9.14
N GLY A 421 -0.02 18.87 -10.04
CA GLY A 421 -1.02 18.91 -11.10
C GLY A 421 -0.38 18.80 -12.47
N GLU A 422 -0.91 17.92 -13.32
CA GLU A 422 -0.51 17.80 -14.71
C GLU A 422 -1.72 17.93 -15.64
N THR A 423 -1.58 18.74 -16.68
CA THR A 423 -2.56 18.82 -17.75
C THR A 423 -1.90 18.55 -19.10
N ALA A 424 -2.56 17.72 -19.92
CA ALA A 424 -2.09 17.34 -21.24
C ALA A 424 -3.19 17.40 -22.29
N GLY A 425 -2.80 17.70 -23.54
CA GLY A 425 -3.66 17.74 -24.71
C GLY A 425 -4.13 19.12 -25.14
N TYR A 426 -4.67 19.22 -26.37
CA TYR A 426 -5.13 20.47 -26.97
C TYR A 426 -6.53 20.86 -26.48
N SER A 427 -6.78 22.14 -26.24
CA SER A 427 -8.11 22.68 -26.02
C SER A 427 -8.21 24.12 -26.54
N ALA A 428 -9.28 24.41 -27.24
CA ALA A 428 -9.62 25.77 -27.63
C ALA A 428 -10.32 26.59 -26.52
N SER A 429 -10.55 26.00 -25.34
CA SER A 429 -11.19 26.69 -24.21
C SER A 429 -10.17 27.51 -23.41
N TYR A 430 -10.59 28.66 -22.90
CA TYR A 430 -9.79 29.54 -22.04
C TYR A 430 -9.60 28.98 -20.62
N ASN A 431 -10.40 27.98 -20.20
CA ASN A 431 -10.36 27.41 -18.85
C ASN A 431 -9.51 26.12 -18.81
N LYS A 432 -8.21 26.28 -18.94
CA LYS A 432 -7.25 25.17 -18.85
C LYS A 432 -6.04 25.56 -18.00
N GLY A 433 -5.53 24.65 -17.22
CA GLY A 433 -4.38 24.85 -16.35
C GLY A 433 -4.22 23.73 -15.35
N ALA A 434 -3.02 23.54 -14.82
CA ALA A 434 -2.84 22.55 -13.78
C ALA A 434 -3.63 22.90 -12.51
N PHE A 435 -3.57 24.17 -12.09
CA PHE A 435 -4.37 24.73 -10.99
C PHE A 435 -5.18 25.90 -11.52
N ILE A 436 -6.50 25.85 -11.34
CA ILE A 436 -7.45 26.88 -11.80
C ILE A 436 -8.32 27.34 -10.64
N TYR A 437 -8.35 28.64 -10.37
CA TYR A 437 -9.16 29.26 -9.31
C TYR A 437 -8.93 28.61 -7.93
N CYS A 438 -7.70 28.23 -7.64
CA CYS A 438 -7.35 27.62 -6.36
C CYS A 438 -6.82 28.66 -5.37
N GLU A 439 -7.03 28.43 -4.08
CA GLU A 439 -6.65 29.36 -3.00
C GLU A 439 -5.72 28.66 -1.98
N ASN A 440 -4.75 29.41 -1.44
CA ASN A 440 -3.81 28.96 -0.41
C ASN A 440 -2.99 27.73 -0.85
N LEU A 441 -2.15 27.92 -1.85
CA LEU A 441 -1.25 26.90 -2.39
C LEU A 441 0.15 27.05 -1.82
N THR A 442 0.70 25.97 -1.31
CA THR A 442 2.07 25.91 -0.77
C THR A 442 2.81 24.71 -1.33
N GLN A 443 4.03 24.91 -1.85
CA GLN A 443 4.89 23.86 -2.41
C GLN A 443 4.20 23.01 -3.51
N CYS A 444 3.29 23.60 -4.27
CA CYS A 444 2.59 22.91 -5.35
C CYS A 444 3.36 23.01 -6.67
N ASN A 445 3.24 21.97 -7.50
CA ASN A 445 3.88 21.90 -8.81
C ASN A 445 2.85 21.76 -9.93
N GLY A 446 2.79 22.73 -10.82
CA GLY A 446 1.88 22.78 -11.97
C GLY A 446 2.61 22.46 -13.28
N ILE A 447 2.27 21.34 -13.92
CA ILE A 447 2.85 20.90 -15.19
C ILE A 447 1.81 21.00 -16.28
N SER A 448 2.14 21.69 -17.38
CA SER A 448 1.32 21.71 -18.59
C SER A 448 2.16 21.31 -19.79
N THR A 449 1.71 20.28 -20.49
CA THR A 449 2.33 19.82 -21.74
C THR A 449 1.69 20.44 -22.98
N SER A 450 0.63 21.23 -22.82
CA SER A 450 -0.03 21.95 -23.91
C SER A 450 0.49 23.38 -24.03
N ASN A 451 0.65 23.88 -25.26
CA ASN A 451 1.23 25.18 -25.56
C ASN A 451 0.41 26.40 -25.07
N GLU A 452 -0.75 26.22 -24.47
CA GLU A 452 -1.65 27.31 -24.13
C GLU A 452 -2.23 27.24 -22.69
N ALA A 453 -1.85 26.25 -21.87
CA ALA A 453 -2.39 26.11 -20.53
C ALA A 453 -1.36 26.54 -19.48
N PRO A 454 -1.65 27.51 -18.59
CA PRO A 454 -0.76 27.89 -17.52
C PRO A 454 -0.68 26.79 -16.44
N GLY A 455 0.44 26.74 -15.70
CA GLY A 455 0.54 25.94 -14.50
C GLY A 455 -0.46 26.38 -13.44
N PHE A 456 -0.63 27.72 -13.30
CA PHE A 456 -1.57 28.35 -12.36
C PHE A 456 -2.39 29.41 -13.09
N LEU A 457 -3.70 29.29 -13.06
CA LEU A 457 -4.65 30.24 -13.64
C LEU A 457 -5.56 30.84 -12.56
N SER A 458 -5.49 32.15 -12.37
CA SER A 458 -6.33 32.87 -11.41
C SER A 458 -6.35 32.26 -10.01
N CYS A 459 -5.15 31.83 -9.51
CA CYS A 459 -4.97 31.29 -8.18
C CYS A 459 -4.58 32.40 -7.20
N GLU A 460 -4.99 32.26 -5.94
CA GLU A 460 -4.70 33.21 -4.87
C GLU A 460 -3.81 32.60 -3.79
N TYR A 461 -2.96 33.43 -3.16
CA TYR A 461 -2.06 33.04 -2.06
C TYR A 461 -1.14 31.87 -2.43
N VAL A 462 -0.43 32.00 -3.55
CA VAL A 462 0.51 30.98 -4.08
C VAL A 462 1.89 31.20 -3.46
N SER A 463 2.43 30.19 -2.75
CA SER A 463 3.73 30.28 -2.05
C SER A 463 4.61 29.06 -2.35
N TYR A 464 5.90 29.27 -2.64
CA TYR A 464 6.88 28.22 -2.89
C TYR A 464 6.47 27.20 -3.97
N CYS A 465 5.66 27.65 -4.94
CA CYS A 465 5.15 26.79 -6.00
C CYS A 465 6.03 26.86 -7.26
N THR A 466 6.00 25.79 -8.04
CA THR A 466 6.72 25.70 -9.33
C THR A 466 5.74 25.46 -10.45
N ALA A 467 6.02 26.02 -11.63
CA ALA A 467 5.23 25.78 -12.83
C ALA A 467 6.16 25.46 -14.00
N ASN A 468 5.82 24.41 -14.75
CA ASN A 468 6.50 24.04 -15.99
C ASN A 468 5.49 24.00 -17.13
N MET A 469 5.79 24.69 -18.23
CA MET A 469 4.96 24.76 -19.43
C MET A 469 5.79 24.47 -20.68
N ALA A 470 5.34 23.55 -21.50
CA ALA A 470 5.92 23.31 -22.79
C ALA A 470 5.52 24.46 -23.77
N GLY A 471 6.44 25.40 -24.01
CA GLY A 471 6.32 26.37 -25.10
C GLY A 471 5.60 27.70 -24.81
N PHE A 472 5.35 28.09 -23.55
CA PHE A 472 4.63 29.31 -23.21
C PHE A 472 5.29 30.28 -22.23
N THR A 473 4.92 31.56 -22.33
CA THR A 473 5.51 32.69 -21.62
C THR A 473 4.84 33.04 -20.28
N ASN A 474 3.72 32.42 -19.91
CA ASN A 474 2.95 32.82 -18.72
C ASN A 474 2.45 31.65 -17.89
N SER A 475 3.32 31.16 -16.98
CA SER A 475 3.00 30.04 -16.11
C SER A 475 2.02 30.37 -14.97
N TYR A 476 1.83 31.65 -14.66
CA TYR A 476 1.02 32.15 -13.53
C TYR A 476 -0.03 33.17 -13.99
N ALA A 477 -0.84 32.85 -14.98
CA ALA A 477 -1.82 33.79 -15.53
C ALA A 477 -2.88 34.17 -14.50
N GLY A 478 -2.98 35.47 -14.17
CA GLY A 478 -3.97 36.01 -13.23
C GLY A 478 -3.87 35.53 -11.80
N SER A 479 -2.73 34.92 -11.41
CA SER A 479 -2.51 34.41 -10.04
C SER A 479 -1.85 35.45 -9.15
N SER A 480 -2.17 35.46 -7.85
CA SER A 480 -1.55 36.30 -6.81
C SER A 480 -0.87 35.45 -5.75
N GLY A 481 0.20 35.95 -5.13
CA GLY A 481 0.93 35.22 -4.09
C GLY A 481 1.74 36.10 -3.15
N SER A 482 1.88 35.68 -1.90
CA SER A 482 2.88 36.16 -0.96
C SER A 482 4.18 35.37 -1.18
N ASN A 483 5.34 36.01 -1.13
CA ASN A 483 6.66 35.40 -1.40
C ASN A 483 6.90 35.02 -2.88
N ALA A 484 6.58 35.93 -3.76
CA ALA A 484 6.81 35.81 -5.21
C ALA A 484 8.28 35.42 -5.57
N ALA A 485 9.26 35.76 -4.75
CA ALA A 485 10.67 35.37 -4.92
C ALA A 485 10.92 33.86 -4.75
N ALA A 486 10.02 33.12 -4.10
CA ALA A 486 10.14 31.69 -3.88
C ALA A 486 9.34 30.85 -4.91
N ASN A 487 8.57 31.51 -5.79
CA ASN A 487 7.87 30.84 -6.89
C ASN A 487 8.81 30.75 -8.11
N THR A 488 9.02 29.56 -8.63
CA THR A 488 9.93 29.32 -9.75
C THR A 488 9.15 28.94 -11.02
N GLN A 489 9.61 29.46 -12.15
CA GLN A 489 9.10 29.14 -13.48
C GLN A 489 10.21 28.48 -14.29
N ALA A 490 10.02 27.25 -14.76
CA ALA A 490 10.91 26.66 -15.73
C ALA A 490 10.63 27.25 -17.11
N GLY A 491 11.58 28.06 -17.64
CA GLY A 491 11.43 28.67 -18.96
C GLY A 491 11.60 30.19 -19.02
N GLY A 492 12.10 30.83 -17.98
CA GLY A 492 12.83 32.13 -18.14
C GLY A 492 12.05 33.42 -17.97
N TRP A 493 10.86 33.48 -17.38
CA TRP A 493 10.22 34.77 -17.05
C TRP A 493 9.58 34.73 -15.66
N ASN A 494 10.18 35.44 -14.73
CA ASN A 494 9.57 35.74 -13.43
C ASN A 494 8.55 36.87 -13.60
N LYS A 495 7.29 36.59 -13.63
CA LYS A 495 6.28 37.60 -13.37
C LYS A 495 5.83 37.46 -11.91
N VAL A 496 6.41 38.29 -11.07
CA VAL A 496 5.94 38.60 -9.72
C VAL A 496 4.67 39.41 -9.87
N LEU A 497 3.58 38.92 -9.37
CA LEU A 497 2.35 39.70 -9.14
C LEU A 497 2.23 39.95 -7.64
#